data_485c2bbb428e763ea95103c517b58f91
#
_entry.id   485c2bbb428e763ea95103c517b58f91
#
_cell.length_a   1.000
_cell.length_b   1.000
_cell.length_c   1.000
_cell.angle_alpha   90.00
_cell.angle_beta   90.00
_cell.angle_gamma   90.00
#
_symmetry.space_group_name_H-M   'P 1'
#
loop_
_entity.id
_entity.type
_entity.pdbx_description
1 polymer ?
#
loop_
_entity_poly.entity_id
_entity_poly.type
_entity_poly.pdbx_seq_one_letter_code
_entity_poly.pdbx_strand_id
1 'polypeptide(L)'
;MFPSKYDIHEYSMMEDFIETIDDVKLYNQLCIAINGPGAFRRFKDTCINFEIIEDWYKFRDKKYKEIAINWCKENNIDYEE
;
A
#
# COMPACT_ATOMS: atom_id res chain seq x y z
N MET A 1 11.68 -16.92 10.92
CA MET A 1 10.28 -16.63 10.56
C MET A 1 10.25 -15.93 9.21
N PHE A 2 9.50 -16.44 8.29
CA PHE A 2 9.39 -15.84 6.97
C PHE A 2 8.51 -14.59 7.03
N PRO A 3 8.88 -13.51 6.33
CA PRO A 3 7.97 -12.40 6.17
C PRO A 3 6.71 -12.92 5.47
N SER A 4 5.54 -12.50 5.94
CA SER A 4 4.31 -12.92 5.30
C SER A 4 4.23 -12.32 3.91
N LYS A 5 3.53 -12.99 3.00
CA LYS A 5 3.30 -12.45 1.66
C LYS A 5 2.57 -11.10 1.74
N TYR A 6 1.78 -10.91 2.79
CA TYR A 6 1.04 -9.67 3.00
C TYR A 6 1.97 -8.49 3.27
N ASP A 7 3.03 -8.70 4.05
CA ASP A 7 4.00 -7.63 4.34
C ASP A 7 4.72 -7.17 3.08
N ILE A 8 5.11 -8.10 2.23
CA ILE A 8 5.77 -7.79 0.96
C ILE A 8 4.83 -7.02 0.04
N HIS A 9 3.58 -7.47 -0.07
CA HIS A 9 2.58 -6.80 -0.90
C HIS A 9 2.25 -5.41 -0.36
N GLU A 10 2.14 -5.25 0.96
CA GLU A 10 1.82 -3.97 1.56
C GLU A 10 2.93 -2.95 1.29
N TYR A 11 4.19 -3.35 1.38
CA TYR A 11 5.32 -2.46 1.05
C TYR A 11 5.25 -2.02 -0.42
N SER A 12 5.00 -2.96 -1.33
CA SER A 12 4.83 -2.66 -2.74
C SER A 12 3.66 -1.71 -2.99
N MET A 13 2.56 -1.88 -2.26
CA MET A 13 1.40 -0.99 -2.33
C MET A 13 1.74 0.42 -1.88
N MET A 14 2.57 0.56 -0.83
CA MET A 14 3.02 1.88 -0.39
C MET A 14 3.83 2.58 -1.45
N GLU A 15 4.72 1.87 -2.12
CA GLU A 15 5.51 2.41 -3.23
C GLU A 15 4.59 2.87 -4.37
N ASP A 16 3.63 2.05 -4.74
CA ASP A 16 2.66 2.37 -5.79
C ASP A 16 1.82 3.60 -5.42
N PHE A 17 1.41 3.68 -4.16
CA PHE A 17 0.64 4.82 -3.67
C PHE A 17 1.45 6.11 -3.77
N ILE A 18 2.72 6.07 -3.39
CA ILE A 18 3.62 7.23 -3.46
C ILE A 18 3.72 7.73 -4.89
N GLU A 19 3.78 6.83 -5.87
CA GLU A 19 3.85 7.20 -7.28
C GLU A 19 2.61 7.97 -7.77
N THR A 20 1.48 7.87 -7.06
CA THR A 20 0.27 8.61 -7.41
C THR A 20 0.25 10.03 -6.85
N ILE A 21 1.22 10.39 -6.01
CA ILE A 21 1.25 11.67 -5.32
C ILE A 21 1.85 12.74 -6.24
N ASP A 22 1.08 13.80 -6.49
CA ASP A 22 1.51 14.92 -7.33
C ASP A 22 2.30 15.97 -6.55
N ASP A 23 2.05 16.09 -5.24
CA ASP A 23 2.73 17.06 -4.39
C ASP A 23 4.17 16.60 -4.12
N VAL A 24 5.15 17.36 -4.59
CA VAL A 24 6.57 17.03 -4.48
C VAL A 24 7.00 16.92 -3.00
N LYS A 25 6.52 17.83 -2.15
CA LYS A 25 6.87 17.82 -0.74
C LYS A 25 6.35 16.55 -0.06
N LEU A 26 5.10 16.21 -0.30
CA LEU A 26 4.49 15.00 0.24
C LEU A 26 5.19 13.76 -0.30
N TYR A 27 5.44 13.72 -1.60
CA TYR A 27 6.16 12.63 -2.25
C TYR A 27 7.50 12.36 -1.56
N ASN A 28 8.29 13.41 -1.35
CA ASN A 28 9.59 13.29 -0.71
C ASN A 28 9.47 12.80 0.74
N GLN A 29 8.50 13.30 1.50
CA GLN A 29 8.26 12.86 2.87
C GLN A 29 7.87 11.39 2.95
N LEU A 30 7.02 10.93 2.04
CA LEU A 30 6.64 9.52 1.99
C LEU A 30 7.80 8.62 1.60
N CYS A 31 8.63 9.04 0.65
CA CYS A 31 9.82 8.29 0.28
C CYS A 31 10.79 8.13 1.47
N ILE A 32 10.97 9.19 2.24
CA ILE A 32 11.81 9.14 3.44
C ILE A 32 11.18 8.21 4.48
N ALA A 33 9.87 8.27 4.64
CA ALA A 33 9.16 7.49 5.64
C ALA A 33 9.29 5.98 5.42
N ILE A 34 9.29 5.51 4.17
CA ILE A 34 9.38 4.08 3.88
C ILE A 34 10.81 3.57 3.81
N ASN A 35 11.79 4.45 3.96
CA ASN A 35 13.19 4.09 3.88
C ASN A 35 13.72 3.76 5.29
N GLY A 36 14.09 2.50 5.52
CA GLY A 36 14.67 2.08 6.78
C GLY A 36 13.69 1.38 7.73
N PRO A 37 14.14 1.09 8.98
CA PRO A 37 13.31 0.38 9.95
C PRO A 37 12.04 1.14 10.33
N GLY A 38 10.96 0.41 10.58
CA GLY A 38 9.68 1.00 10.96
C GLY A 38 8.95 1.68 9.83
N ALA A 39 9.21 1.27 8.59
CA ALA A 39 8.63 1.88 7.39
C ALA A 39 7.10 1.95 7.42
N PHE A 40 6.42 0.89 7.83
CA PHE A 40 4.96 0.84 7.84
C PHE A 40 4.38 1.89 8.80
N ARG A 41 4.93 1.96 9.99
CA ARG A 41 4.48 2.91 10.99
C ARG A 41 4.76 4.35 10.57
N ARG A 42 5.96 4.61 10.08
CA ARG A 42 6.36 5.96 9.65
C ARG A 42 5.53 6.42 8.46
N PHE A 43 5.24 5.52 7.53
CA PHE A 43 4.39 5.82 6.39
C PHE A 43 2.98 6.21 6.86
N LYS A 44 2.38 5.44 7.76
CA LYS A 44 1.06 5.74 8.29
C LYS A 44 1.04 7.07 9.05
N ASP A 45 2.06 7.31 9.87
CA ASP A 45 2.17 8.58 10.60
C ASP A 45 2.26 9.76 9.65
N THR A 46 3.02 9.64 8.56
CA THR A 46 3.11 10.67 7.54
C THR A 46 1.77 10.90 6.85
N CYS A 47 1.06 9.84 6.51
CA CYS A 47 -0.27 9.94 5.92
C CYS A 47 -1.25 10.65 6.84
N ILE A 48 -1.18 10.36 8.14
CA ILE A 48 -2.03 11.03 9.14
C ILE A 48 -1.69 12.53 9.22
N ASN A 49 -0.41 12.86 9.26
CA ASN A 49 0.06 14.25 9.34
C ASN A 49 -0.37 15.09 8.14
N PHE A 50 -0.43 14.50 6.96
CA PHE A 50 -0.85 15.18 5.75
C PHE A 50 -2.34 14.97 5.42
N GLU A 51 -3.08 14.33 6.32
CA GLU A 51 -4.52 14.09 6.19
C GLU A 51 -4.91 13.27 4.95
N ILE A 52 -4.05 12.33 4.56
CA ILE A 52 -4.29 11.44 3.41
C ILE A 52 -4.44 9.99 3.81
N ILE A 53 -4.59 9.70 5.10
CA ILE A 53 -4.65 8.31 5.58
C ILE A 53 -5.87 7.56 5.01
N GLU A 54 -6.99 8.24 4.81
CA GLU A 54 -8.17 7.63 4.22
C GLU A 54 -7.93 7.24 2.77
N ASP A 55 -7.22 8.08 2.03
CA ASP A 55 -6.85 7.80 0.65
C ASP A 55 -5.96 6.56 0.57
N TRP A 56 -5.03 6.43 1.52
CA TRP A 56 -4.18 5.24 1.61
C TRP A 56 -4.99 3.98 1.85
N TYR A 57 -5.96 4.02 2.78
CA TYR A 57 -6.79 2.86 3.06
C TYR A 57 -7.63 2.45 1.85
N LYS A 58 -8.20 3.40 1.14
CA LYS A 58 -8.96 3.14 -0.08
C LYS A 58 -8.08 2.50 -1.16
N PHE A 59 -6.88 3.03 -1.35
CA PHE A 59 -5.92 2.51 -2.31
C PHE A 59 -5.51 1.09 -1.96
N ARG A 60 -5.19 0.85 -0.70
CA ARG A 60 -4.81 -0.47 -0.21
C ARG A 60 -5.93 -1.49 -0.42
N ASP A 61 -7.15 -1.15 -0.06
CA ASP A 61 -8.29 -2.04 -0.21
C ASP A 61 -8.52 -2.39 -1.68
N LYS A 62 -8.38 -1.44 -2.56
CA LYS A 62 -8.49 -1.65 -4.00
C LYS A 62 -7.42 -2.63 -4.49
N LYS A 63 -6.18 -2.48 -4.03
CA LYS A 63 -5.08 -3.37 -4.40
C LYS A 63 -5.30 -4.79 -3.88
N TYR A 64 -5.77 -4.95 -2.65
CA TYR A 64 -6.11 -6.28 -2.12
C TYR A 64 -7.22 -6.94 -2.93
N LYS A 65 -8.21 -6.17 -3.34
CA LYS A 65 -9.29 -6.69 -4.18
C LYS A 65 -8.75 -7.19 -5.52
N GLU A 66 -7.87 -6.44 -6.15
CA GLU A 66 -7.23 -6.85 -7.41
C GLU A 66 -6.42 -8.13 -7.24
N ILE A 67 -5.67 -8.25 -6.16
CA ILE A 67 -4.89 -9.45 -5.85
C ILE A 67 -5.80 -10.65 -5.67
N ALA A 68 -6.90 -10.50 -4.94
CA ALA A 68 -7.86 -11.56 -4.70
C ALA A 68 -8.51 -12.03 -6.00
N ILE A 69 -8.89 -11.11 -6.88
CA ILE A 69 -9.50 -11.44 -8.17
C ILE A 69 -8.50 -12.22 -9.04
N ASN A 70 -7.26 -11.78 -9.11
CA ASN A 70 -6.22 -12.46 -9.88
C ASN A 70 -5.97 -13.86 -9.34
N TRP A 71 -5.94 -14.02 -8.03
CA TRP A 71 -5.75 -15.32 -7.40
C TRP A 71 -6.89 -16.28 -7.76
N CYS A 72 -8.14 -15.80 -7.72
CA CYS A 72 -9.30 -16.61 -8.09
C CYS A 72 -9.23 -17.05 -9.56
N LYS A 73 -8.83 -16.15 -10.45
CA LYS A 73 -8.68 -16.47 -11.87
C LYS A 73 -7.61 -17.54 -12.11
N GLU A 74 -6.47 -17.40 -11.45
CA GLU A 74 -5.37 -18.35 -11.59
C GLU A 74 -5.73 -19.74 -11.08
N ASN A 75 -6.60 -19.81 -10.08
CA ASN A 75 -7.00 -21.08 -9.46
C ASN A 75 -8.37 -21.58 -9.93
N ASN A 76 -8.95 -20.99 -10.97
CA ASN A 76 -10.27 -21.36 -11.53
C ASN A 76 -11.38 -21.36 -10.48
N ILE A 77 -11.32 -20.40 -9.55
CA ILE A 77 -12.33 -20.25 -8.51
C ILE A 77 -13.31 -19.16 -8.94
N ASP A 78 -14.60 -19.44 -8.87
CA ASP A 78 -15.62 -18.43 -9.13
C ASP A 78 -15.59 -17.39 -8.01
N TYR A 79 -15.72 -16.11 -8.39
CA TYR A 79 -15.80 -15.03 -7.44
C TYR A 79 -16.97 -14.12 -7.76
N GLU A 80 -17.52 -13.50 -6.74
CA GLU A 80 -18.56 -12.49 -6.89
C GLU A 80 -17.98 -11.12 -6.60
N GLU A 81 -18.37 -10.17 -7.41
CA GLU A 81 -17.98 -8.78 -7.20
C GLU A 81 -18.95 -8.07 -6.26
#